data_c80d080aa5361412c3a5b61df95f1b75
#
_entry.id   c80d080aa5361412c3a5b61df95f1b75
#
_cell.length_a   1.000
_cell.length_b   1.000
_cell.length_c   1.000
_cell.angle_alpha   90.00
_cell.angle_beta   90.00
_cell.angle_gamma   90.00
#
_symmetry.space_group_name_H-M   'P 1'
#
loop_
_entity.id
_entity.type
_entity.pdbx_description
1 polymer ?
#
loop_
_entity_poly.entity_id
_entity_poly.type
_entity_poly.pdbx_seq_one_letter_code
_entity_poly.pdbx_strand_id
1 'polypeptide(L)'
;MRRSLLQFIFLFFFLTSATAEEAWQVTSRAWDALAAEDWNTVESLANRASRTWGEQAKKTNDSLSKLPSSEEAKGFANLNELATVTFLKGEALRKKGDTDGALAAYYTLLADYNFGQCWDNNGWWWQPATAAKDQIAKLTPGAQSEIHLDTDPLDESLILNGKKGICFTLRQKGKEGSWDENIPRIKAVRPYWNYSWDIQRIEQQPADITFMPMVWGAWGVAPLQESLNNHIAPQIKSGNIRQVLGFNEPDKPEQANMPYTEALRYWPMLEALNVPLCSPACANPLSDVDDSTQGVRGTWMRDFMKVADQRGYRMDYIGVHWYGGPSPSAFKQRMIDIYKTYGERPLLITEFALADWGAKTPDKNSITQQDVLSFMKNVLPWMERQNWIAGYAWFSFEIDDPNGSPSALFDGDGNLTASGRFYQSVTNEDPDGDQSIAL
;
A
#
# COMPACT_ATOMS: atom_id res chain seq x y z
N MET A 1 27.50 62.58 72.63
CA MET A 1 27.09 62.66 71.20
C MET A 1 27.55 61.40 70.50
N ARG A 2 26.64 60.47 70.32
CA ARG A 2 26.93 59.22 69.59
C ARG A 2 26.36 59.36 68.18
N ARG A 3 27.21 59.26 67.15
CA ARG A 3 26.77 59.17 65.76
C ARG A 3 26.65 57.66 65.35
N SER A 4 25.46 57.26 65.05
CA SER A 4 25.17 55.93 64.45
C SER A 4 25.47 55.96 62.97
N LEU A 5 26.30 55.01 62.51
CA LEU A 5 26.58 54.76 61.10
C LEU A 5 25.54 53.70 60.62
N LEU A 6 24.63 54.09 59.74
CA LEU A 6 23.79 53.13 59.02
C LEU A 6 24.58 52.59 57.82
N GLN A 7 24.89 51.29 57.81
CA GLN A 7 25.40 50.59 56.64
C GLN A 7 24.17 50.14 55.82
N PHE A 8 24.04 50.66 54.61
CA PHE A 8 23.15 50.15 53.59
C PHE A 8 23.81 48.94 52.89
N ILE A 9 23.28 47.76 53.08
CA ILE A 9 23.62 46.55 52.30
C ILE A 9 22.78 46.55 51.03
N PHE A 10 23.40 46.83 49.88
CA PHE A 10 22.79 46.63 48.58
C PHE A 10 22.85 45.14 48.26
N LEU A 11 21.69 44.43 48.35
CA LEU A 11 21.54 43.08 47.84
C LEU A 11 21.35 43.15 46.31
N PHE A 12 22.39 42.86 45.56
CA PHE A 12 22.28 42.65 44.11
C PHE A 12 21.57 41.30 43.89
N PHE A 13 20.27 41.31 43.56
CA PHE A 13 19.62 40.17 42.95
C PHE A 13 20.12 40.04 41.52
N PHE A 14 21.00 39.09 41.29
CA PHE A 14 21.24 38.59 39.94
C PHE A 14 19.99 37.81 39.49
N LEU A 15 19.09 38.49 38.78
CA LEU A 15 18.08 37.84 37.97
C LEU A 15 18.85 37.18 36.80
N THR A 16 19.22 35.91 36.95
CA THR A 16 19.52 35.07 35.79
C THR A 16 18.23 34.97 35.00
N SER A 17 18.16 35.69 33.88
CA SER A 17 17.12 35.44 32.88
C SER A 17 17.36 34.03 32.38
N ALA A 18 16.56 33.06 32.89
CA ALA A 18 16.48 31.75 32.27
C ALA A 18 16.01 31.99 30.82
N THR A 19 16.85 31.69 29.86
CA THR A 19 16.45 31.68 28.47
C THR A 19 15.24 30.74 28.36
N ALA A 20 14.19 31.22 27.70
CA ALA A 20 12.98 30.38 27.50
C ALA A 20 13.41 29.12 26.75
N GLU A 21 13.00 27.96 27.27
CA GLU A 21 13.29 26.67 26.64
C GLU A 21 12.58 26.59 25.28
N GLU A 22 13.26 26.14 24.26
CA GLU A 22 12.78 25.97 22.89
C GLU A 22 12.14 24.60 22.68
N ALA A 23 11.17 24.49 21.77
CA ALA A 23 10.43 23.25 21.51
C ALA A 23 11.37 22.07 21.17
N TRP A 24 12.40 22.29 20.37
CA TRP A 24 13.36 21.26 19.98
C TRP A 24 14.14 20.68 21.17
N GLN A 25 14.41 21.47 22.22
CA GLN A 25 15.08 20.99 23.44
C GLN A 25 14.19 20.01 24.20
N VAL A 26 12.87 20.26 24.21
CA VAL A 26 11.90 19.35 24.81
C VAL A 26 11.82 18.04 24.02
N THR A 27 11.78 18.13 22.70
CA THR A 27 11.73 16.95 21.83
C THR A 27 13.01 16.11 21.95
N SER A 28 14.20 16.74 21.96
CA SER A 28 15.47 16.05 22.16
C SER A 28 15.48 15.25 23.47
N ARG A 29 15.06 15.89 24.59
CA ARG A 29 14.95 15.19 25.87
C ARG A 29 13.90 14.09 25.89
N ALA A 30 12.83 14.24 25.10
CA ALA A 30 11.83 13.18 24.97
C ALA A 30 12.39 11.97 24.24
N TRP A 31 13.23 12.15 23.23
CA TRP A 31 13.97 11.06 22.59
C TRP A 31 14.95 10.36 23.55
N ASP A 32 15.70 11.13 24.34
CA ASP A 32 16.62 10.58 25.34
C ASP A 32 15.85 9.76 26.40
N ALA A 33 14.72 10.29 26.88
CA ALA A 33 13.85 9.62 27.84
C ALA A 33 13.23 8.34 27.24
N LEU A 34 12.82 8.35 25.96
CA LEU A 34 12.30 7.19 25.25
C LEU A 34 13.37 6.09 25.15
N ALA A 35 14.59 6.48 24.78
CA ALA A 35 15.73 5.55 24.70
C ALA A 35 16.11 4.95 26.05
N ALA A 36 15.91 5.72 27.14
CA ALA A 36 16.12 5.28 28.51
C ALA A 36 14.93 4.51 29.12
N GLU A 37 13.87 4.27 28.35
CA GLU A 37 12.62 3.63 28.79
C GLU A 37 11.90 4.40 29.94
N ASP A 38 12.19 5.70 30.08
CA ASP A 38 11.52 6.58 31.04
C ASP A 38 10.23 7.17 30.42
N TRP A 39 9.21 6.30 30.29
CA TRP A 39 7.92 6.64 29.67
C TRP A 39 7.21 7.80 30.36
N ASN A 40 7.35 7.95 31.69
CA ASN A 40 6.71 9.03 32.43
C ASN A 40 7.33 10.40 32.08
N THR A 41 8.64 10.46 31.92
CA THR A 41 9.33 11.67 31.48
C THR A 41 8.93 12.03 30.05
N VAL A 42 8.82 11.07 29.12
CA VAL A 42 8.32 11.32 27.74
C VAL A 42 6.94 11.96 27.80
N GLU A 43 6.01 11.37 28.54
CA GLU A 43 4.63 11.89 28.67
C GLU A 43 4.60 13.30 29.27
N SER A 44 5.36 13.54 30.33
CA SER A 44 5.46 14.87 30.96
C SER A 44 5.99 15.93 30.01
N LEU A 45 7.05 15.63 29.24
CA LEU A 45 7.64 16.52 28.25
C LEU A 45 6.65 16.83 27.12
N ALA A 46 5.97 15.82 26.59
CA ALA A 46 4.98 16.01 25.54
C ALA A 46 3.79 16.85 26.01
N ASN A 47 3.28 16.62 27.21
CA ASN A 47 2.21 17.40 27.78
C ASN A 47 2.63 18.87 28.01
N ARG A 48 3.89 19.11 28.38
CA ARG A 48 4.43 20.47 28.50
C ARG A 48 4.55 21.14 27.14
N ALA A 49 5.11 20.48 26.13
CA ALA A 49 5.22 20.99 24.77
C ALA A 49 3.84 21.39 24.21
N SER A 50 2.85 20.53 24.37
CA SER A 50 1.48 20.78 23.94
C SER A 50 0.87 22.03 24.59
N ARG A 51 1.07 22.23 25.91
CA ARG A 51 0.59 23.43 26.59
C ARG A 51 1.30 24.70 26.17
N THR A 52 2.58 24.62 25.79
CA THR A 52 3.40 25.81 25.48
C THR A 52 3.27 26.25 24.04
N TRP A 53 3.30 25.32 23.10
CA TRP A 53 3.36 25.61 21.65
C TRP A 53 2.24 24.96 20.83
N GLY A 54 1.39 24.12 21.44
CA GLY A 54 0.39 23.32 20.73
C GLY A 54 -0.58 24.16 19.90
N GLU A 55 -1.09 25.27 20.46
CA GLU A 55 -2.01 26.15 19.73
C GLU A 55 -1.37 26.79 18.50
N GLN A 56 -0.12 27.22 18.62
CA GLN A 56 0.62 27.81 17.51
C GLN A 56 0.92 26.75 16.43
N ALA A 57 1.36 25.56 16.83
CA ALA A 57 1.64 24.45 15.92
C ALA A 57 0.38 24.03 15.15
N LYS A 58 -0.77 23.92 15.86
CA LYS A 58 -2.06 23.63 15.25
C LYS A 58 -2.46 24.68 14.21
N LYS A 59 -2.37 25.97 14.54
CA LYS A 59 -2.66 27.05 13.58
C LYS A 59 -1.77 26.97 12.34
N THR A 60 -0.49 26.62 12.52
CA THR A 60 0.42 26.39 11.40
C THR A 60 -0.05 25.18 10.55
N ASN A 61 -0.38 24.06 11.19
CA ASN A 61 -0.93 22.89 10.52
C ASN A 61 -2.18 23.21 9.70
N ASP A 62 -3.13 23.92 10.29
CA ASP A 62 -4.42 24.28 9.69
C ASP A 62 -4.25 25.27 8.49
N SER A 63 -3.13 25.98 8.42
CA SER A 63 -2.81 26.87 7.29
C SER A 63 -2.22 26.15 6.07
N LEU A 64 -1.84 24.88 6.23
CA LEU A 64 -1.25 24.08 5.17
C LEU A 64 -2.32 23.25 4.45
N SER A 65 -2.26 23.20 3.13
CA SER A 65 -3.16 22.38 2.30
C SER A 65 -2.52 21.08 1.80
N LYS A 66 -1.20 20.94 1.99
CA LYS A 66 -0.43 19.76 1.60
C LYS A 66 0.83 19.64 2.46
N LEU A 67 1.45 18.46 2.46
CA LEU A 67 2.71 18.24 3.13
C LEU A 67 3.81 19.15 2.53
N PRO A 68 4.52 19.94 3.33
CA PRO A 68 5.65 20.74 2.87
C PRO A 68 6.77 19.87 2.28
N SER A 69 7.46 20.39 1.27
CA SER A 69 8.69 19.75 0.78
C SER A 69 9.78 19.71 1.86
N SER A 70 10.81 18.89 1.66
CA SER A 70 11.95 18.77 2.60
C SER A 70 12.66 20.10 2.86
N GLU A 71 12.69 21.01 1.89
CA GLU A 71 13.27 22.35 2.06
C GLU A 71 12.36 23.27 2.87
N GLU A 72 11.06 23.24 2.59
CA GLU A 72 10.05 24.03 3.30
C GLU A 72 9.86 23.56 4.75
N ALA A 73 10.02 22.26 5.01
CA ALA A 73 9.85 21.66 6.34
C ALA A 73 10.63 22.37 7.43
N LYS A 74 11.83 22.86 7.13
CA LYS A 74 12.68 23.62 8.08
C LYS A 74 12.02 24.88 8.60
N GLY A 75 11.10 25.48 7.86
CA GLY A 75 10.36 26.69 8.24
C GLY A 75 9.25 26.45 9.28
N PHE A 76 8.90 25.20 9.56
CA PHE A 76 7.77 24.82 10.42
C PHE A 76 8.23 24.19 11.75
N ALA A 77 9.30 24.72 12.36
CA ALA A 77 9.96 24.11 13.51
C ALA A 77 8.98 23.70 14.63
N ASN A 78 8.13 24.60 15.13
CA ASN A 78 7.18 24.26 16.21
C ASN A 78 6.18 23.15 15.80
N LEU A 79 5.71 23.15 14.56
CA LEU A 79 4.82 22.09 14.07
C LEU A 79 5.54 20.73 14.03
N ASN A 80 6.78 20.72 13.53
CA ASN A 80 7.61 19.53 13.44
C ASN A 80 7.89 18.93 14.82
N GLU A 81 8.27 19.78 15.78
CA GLU A 81 8.55 19.34 17.15
C GLU A 81 7.29 18.81 17.85
N LEU A 82 6.15 19.47 17.69
CA LEU A 82 4.88 19.02 18.28
C LEU A 82 4.41 17.71 17.66
N ALA A 83 4.52 17.54 16.34
CA ALA A 83 4.22 16.27 15.68
C ALA A 83 5.10 15.14 16.24
N THR A 84 6.41 15.40 16.35
CA THR A 84 7.38 14.43 16.85
C THR A 84 7.11 14.05 18.30
N VAL A 85 7.03 15.02 19.22
CA VAL A 85 6.86 14.73 20.65
C VAL A 85 5.50 14.10 20.97
N THR A 86 4.46 14.42 20.18
CA THR A 86 3.15 13.77 20.31
C THR A 86 3.20 12.32 19.86
N PHE A 87 3.96 12.00 18.81
CA PHE A 87 4.23 10.62 18.41
C PHE A 87 4.97 9.85 19.51
N LEU A 88 6.03 10.45 20.09
CA LEU A 88 6.80 9.84 21.19
C LEU A 88 5.92 9.58 22.42
N LYS A 89 4.96 10.46 22.72
CA LYS A 89 3.98 10.23 23.78
C LYS A 89 3.15 8.99 23.50
N GLY A 90 2.66 8.82 22.26
CA GLY A 90 1.94 7.63 21.85
C GLY A 90 2.78 6.36 22.05
N GLU A 91 4.05 6.38 21.63
CA GLU A 91 4.97 5.26 21.83
C GLU A 91 5.22 4.94 23.32
N ALA A 92 5.42 5.95 24.15
CA ALA A 92 5.61 5.76 25.59
C ALA A 92 4.38 5.13 26.26
N LEU A 93 3.17 5.64 25.96
CA LEU A 93 1.91 5.09 26.49
C LEU A 93 1.69 3.65 26.00
N ARG A 94 1.96 3.37 24.72
CA ARG A 94 1.89 2.02 24.17
C ARG A 94 2.83 1.04 24.90
N LYS A 95 4.06 1.45 25.17
CA LYS A 95 5.05 0.65 25.92
C LYS A 95 4.64 0.44 27.38
N LYS A 96 3.91 1.39 27.98
CA LYS A 96 3.29 1.23 29.31
C LYS A 96 2.09 0.28 29.32
N GLY A 97 1.58 -0.13 28.17
CA GLY A 97 0.33 -0.89 28.04
C GLY A 97 -0.95 -0.04 28.12
N ASP A 98 -0.83 1.28 28.10
CA ASP A 98 -1.97 2.21 28.02
C ASP A 98 -2.37 2.40 26.55
N THR A 99 -3.17 1.46 26.05
CA THR A 99 -3.62 1.45 24.67
C THR A 99 -4.51 2.65 24.34
N ASP A 100 -5.45 2.99 25.23
CA ASP A 100 -6.37 4.10 25.01
C ASP A 100 -5.65 5.44 25.01
N GLY A 101 -4.72 5.65 25.92
CA GLY A 101 -3.87 6.83 25.94
C GLY A 101 -2.97 6.95 24.71
N ALA A 102 -2.41 5.83 24.25
CA ALA A 102 -1.60 5.79 23.03
C ALA A 102 -2.42 6.19 21.79
N LEU A 103 -3.61 5.61 21.64
CA LEU A 103 -4.54 5.95 20.55
C LEU A 103 -4.93 7.43 20.60
N ALA A 104 -5.26 7.95 21.77
CA ALA A 104 -5.59 9.38 21.94
C ALA A 104 -4.44 10.29 21.50
N ALA A 105 -3.18 9.94 21.82
CA ALA A 105 -2.02 10.70 21.40
C ALA A 105 -1.84 10.65 19.86
N TYR A 106 -1.97 9.47 19.25
CA TYR A 106 -1.86 9.34 17.79
C TYR A 106 -3.00 10.06 17.05
N TYR A 107 -4.24 9.98 17.54
CA TYR A 107 -5.34 10.74 16.94
C TYR A 107 -5.17 12.26 17.08
N THR A 108 -4.64 12.74 18.21
CA THR A 108 -4.27 14.16 18.38
C THR A 108 -3.24 14.58 17.34
N LEU A 109 -2.20 13.76 17.12
CA LEU A 109 -1.21 14.01 16.10
C LEU A 109 -1.82 14.12 14.69
N LEU A 110 -2.72 13.19 14.34
CA LEU A 110 -3.41 13.21 13.05
C LEU A 110 -4.34 14.41 12.86
N ALA A 111 -5.01 14.85 13.93
CA ALA A 111 -5.95 15.97 13.87
C ALA A 111 -5.24 17.33 13.86
N ASP A 112 -4.25 17.51 14.75
CA ASP A 112 -3.71 18.82 15.04
C ASP A 112 -2.32 19.09 14.45
N TYR A 113 -1.56 18.05 14.06
CA TYR A 113 -0.15 18.17 13.63
C TYR A 113 0.19 17.27 12.43
N ASN A 114 -0.79 16.96 11.59
CA ASN A 114 -0.65 15.99 10.48
C ASN A 114 0.46 16.32 9.48
N PHE A 115 0.76 17.59 9.26
CA PHE A 115 1.78 18.05 8.29
C PHE A 115 3.17 18.25 8.91
N GLY A 116 3.33 17.97 10.21
CA GLY A 116 4.64 18.03 10.85
C GLY A 116 5.57 16.92 10.36
N GLN A 117 6.86 17.23 10.28
CA GLN A 117 7.90 16.32 9.83
C GLN A 117 9.04 16.26 10.84
N CYS A 118 9.67 15.10 11.00
CA CYS A 118 10.81 14.90 11.87
C CYS A 118 12.07 14.63 11.03
N TRP A 119 13.17 15.28 11.36
CA TRP A 119 14.46 15.01 10.74
C TRP A 119 15.07 13.74 11.33
N ASP A 120 15.42 12.79 10.47
CA ASP A 120 16.15 11.59 10.84
C ASP A 120 17.66 11.82 10.75
N ASN A 121 18.43 11.29 11.70
CA ASN A 121 19.90 11.43 11.75
C ASN A 121 20.61 10.79 10.53
N ASN A 122 19.93 9.94 9.78
CA ASN A 122 20.43 9.37 8.53
C ASN A 122 20.21 10.30 7.31
N GLY A 123 19.62 11.48 7.51
CA GLY A 123 19.61 12.55 6.51
C GLY A 123 18.34 12.72 5.69
N TRP A 124 17.18 12.26 6.19
CA TRP A 124 15.89 12.51 5.54
C TRP A 124 14.83 13.04 6.52
N TRP A 125 13.77 13.61 5.96
CA TRP A 125 12.57 13.96 6.69
C TRP A 125 11.56 12.81 6.63
N TRP A 126 10.98 12.45 7.77
CA TRP A 126 9.85 11.50 7.83
C TRP A 126 8.65 12.14 8.53
N GLN A 127 7.47 11.62 8.28
CA GLN A 127 6.22 12.17 8.79
C GLN A 127 5.73 11.34 10.00
N PRO A 128 5.74 11.91 11.23
CA PRO A 128 5.22 11.24 12.42
C PRO A 128 3.77 10.78 12.29
N ALA A 129 2.94 11.53 11.55
CA ALA A 129 1.55 11.17 11.28
C ALA A 129 1.41 9.85 10.51
N THR A 130 2.31 9.55 9.57
CA THR A 130 2.31 8.26 8.87
C THR A 130 2.63 7.11 9.84
N ALA A 131 3.65 7.28 10.68
CA ALA A 131 3.99 6.28 11.70
C ALA A 131 2.86 6.10 12.73
N ALA A 132 2.17 7.18 13.11
CA ALA A 132 1.02 7.11 14.01
C ALA A 132 -0.14 6.29 13.42
N LYS A 133 -0.44 6.43 12.13
CA LYS A 133 -1.45 5.61 11.44
C LYS A 133 -1.12 4.12 11.53
N ASP A 134 0.14 3.77 11.35
CA ASP A 134 0.60 2.38 11.46
C ASP A 134 0.47 1.83 12.89
N GLN A 135 0.73 2.66 13.90
CA GLN A 135 0.54 2.26 15.30
C GLN A 135 -0.93 2.13 15.67
N ILE A 136 -1.79 3.05 15.22
CA ILE A 136 -3.25 2.93 15.39
C ILE A 136 -3.73 1.61 14.80
N ALA A 137 -3.31 1.28 13.58
CA ALA A 137 -3.68 0.04 12.91
C ALA A 137 -3.29 -1.22 13.73
N LYS A 138 -2.14 -1.19 14.40
CA LYS A 138 -1.67 -2.30 15.26
C LYS A 138 -2.44 -2.39 16.58
N LEU A 139 -2.84 -1.26 17.15
CA LEU A 139 -3.51 -1.19 18.45
C LEU A 139 -5.02 -1.41 18.37
N THR A 140 -5.61 -1.23 17.21
CA THR A 140 -7.04 -1.45 16.96
C THR A 140 -7.25 -2.54 15.90
N PRO A 141 -6.83 -3.77 16.15
CA PRO A 141 -7.13 -4.88 15.25
C PRO A 141 -8.66 -5.08 15.24
N GLY A 142 -9.31 -4.64 14.15
CA GLY A 142 -10.77 -4.68 13.99
C GLY A 142 -11.50 -3.33 14.12
N ALA A 143 -10.87 -2.28 14.67
CA ALA A 143 -11.42 -0.92 14.73
C ALA A 143 -10.65 0.06 13.82
N GLN A 144 -10.04 -0.44 12.74
CA GLN A 144 -9.76 0.47 11.64
C GLN A 144 -11.12 1.02 11.22
N SER A 145 -11.33 2.34 11.41
CA SER A 145 -12.38 3.01 10.68
C SER A 145 -12.17 2.57 9.24
N GLU A 146 -13.01 1.65 8.79
CA GLU A 146 -12.99 1.23 7.41
C GLU A 146 -13.14 2.51 6.63
N ILE A 147 -12.12 2.86 5.86
CA ILE A 147 -12.32 3.84 4.82
C ILE A 147 -13.25 3.11 3.85
N HIS A 148 -14.52 3.14 4.18
CA HIS A 148 -15.58 2.69 3.31
C HIS A 148 -15.85 3.88 2.40
N LEU A 149 -15.48 3.76 1.15
CA LEU A 149 -15.95 4.68 0.14
C LEU A 149 -17.42 4.30 -0.09
N ASP A 150 -18.30 5.25 0.13
CA ASP A 150 -19.70 5.12 -0.24
C ASP A 150 -19.75 5.15 -1.77
N THR A 151 -19.79 3.98 -2.39
CA THR A 151 -19.78 3.81 -3.84
C THR A 151 -21.03 3.06 -4.26
N ASP A 152 -21.53 3.35 -5.43
CA ASP A 152 -22.58 2.56 -6.05
C ASP A 152 -22.12 1.09 -6.20
N PRO A 153 -23.05 0.14 -6.16
CA PRO A 153 -22.74 -1.25 -6.48
C PRO A 153 -22.13 -1.35 -7.89
N LEU A 154 -21.21 -2.32 -8.08
CA LEU A 154 -20.69 -2.63 -9.40
C LEU A 154 -21.82 -3.00 -10.36
N ASP A 155 -21.67 -2.61 -11.64
CA ASP A 155 -22.50 -3.16 -12.72
C ASP A 155 -22.39 -4.70 -12.69
N GLU A 156 -23.53 -5.39 -12.82
CA GLU A 156 -23.59 -6.86 -12.76
C GLU A 156 -22.63 -7.53 -13.75
N SER A 157 -22.39 -6.89 -14.91
CA SER A 157 -21.46 -7.40 -15.93
C SER A 157 -20.00 -7.39 -15.48
N LEU A 158 -19.66 -6.58 -14.46
CA LEU A 158 -18.32 -6.43 -13.90
C LEU A 158 -18.12 -7.25 -12.62
N ILE A 159 -19.17 -7.89 -12.10
CA ILE A 159 -19.08 -8.75 -10.92
C ILE A 159 -18.47 -10.09 -11.33
N LEU A 160 -17.33 -10.43 -10.70
CA LEU A 160 -16.74 -11.75 -10.81
C LEU A 160 -17.50 -12.74 -9.92
N ASN A 161 -17.41 -14.04 -10.20
CA ASN A 161 -18.01 -15.09 -9.35
C ASN A 161 -17.49 -15.05 -7.90
N GLY A 162 -16.40 -14.34 -7.67
CA GLY A 162 -15.78 -14.03 -6.40
C GLY A 162 -14.51 -13.23 -6.61
N LYS A 163 -14.12 -12.45 -5.61
CA LYS A 163 -12.99 -11.49 -5.74
C LYS A 163 -11.63 -12.17 -5.71
N LYS A 164 -11.49 -13.25 -4.93
CA LYS A 164 -10.21 -13.93 -4.71
C LYS A 164 -9.73 -14.65 -5.96
N GLY A 165 -8.61 -14.20 -6.51
CA GLY A 165 -7.91 -14.82 -7.63
C GLY A 165 -6.55 -15.39 -7.25
N ILE A 166 -5.81 -15.87 -8.20
CA ILE A 166 -4.41 -16.27 -8.08
C ILE A 166 -3.69 -16.10 -9.42
N CYS A 167 -2.41 -15.78 -9.39
CA CYS A 167 -1.56 -15.78 -10.57
C CYS A 167 -0.44 -16.82 -10.42
N PHE A 168 -0.33 -17.71 -11.40
CA PHE A 168 0.75 -18.68 -11.50
C PHE A 168 1.31 -18.68 -12.90
N THR A 169 2.65 -18.61 -12.99
CA THR A 169 3.34 -18.76 -14.26
C THR A 169 3.33 -20.21 -14.71
N LEU A 170 3.25 -20.41 -16.02
CA LEU A 170 3.53 -21.69 -16.68
C LEU A 170 5.01 -22.04 -16.69
N ARG A 171 5.85 -21.00 -16.51
CA ARG A 171 7.29 -21.11 -16.67
C ARG A 171 7.96 -20.90 -15.32
N GLN A 172 8.17 -21.99 -14.60
CA GLN A 172 9.19 -21.94 -13.55
C GLN A 172 10.56 -21.68 -14.22
N LYS A 173 11.30 -20.73 -13.68
CA LYS A 173 12.64 -20.38 -14.16
C LYS A 173 13.54 -21.63 -14.20
N GLY A 174 13.90 -22.10 -15.40
CA GLY A 174 14.76 -23.26 -15.61
C GLY A 174 14.08 -24.63 -15.60
N LYS A 175 12.77 -24.70 -15.39
CA LYS A 175 11.94 -25.86 -15.74
C LYS A 175 10.81 -25.34 -16.60
N GLU A 176 10.57 -25.96 -17.75
CA GLU A 176 9.29 -25.82 -18.42
C GLU A 176 8.28 -26.53 -17.55
N GLY A 177 7.81 -25.81 -16.48
CA GLY A 177 6.78 -26.31 -15.61
C GLY A 177 5.55 -26.64 -16.43
N SER A 178 5.08 -27.85 -16.35
CA SER A 178 3.81 -28.17 -16.96
C SER A 178 2.71 -27.48 -16.13
N TRP A 179 1.66 -27.06 -16.77
CA TRP A 179 0.43 -26.64 -16.08
C TRP A 179 -0.02 -27.68 -15.06
N ASP A 180 0.27 -28.94 -15.30
CA ASP A 180 -0.04 -30.06 -14.43
C ASP A 180 0.55 -29.86 -13.02
N GLU A 181 1.73 -29.26 -12.90
CA GLU A 181 2.33 -28.92 -11.60
C GLU A 181 1.60 -27.77 -10.88
N ASN A 182 1.08 -26.80 -11.63
CA ASN A 182 0.43 -25.63 -11.06
C ASN A 182 -1.09 -25.81 -10.80
N ILE A 183 -1.76 -26.70 -11.53
CA ILE A 183 -3.18 -26.98 -11.31
C ILE A 183 -3.49 -27.41 -9.86
N PRO A 184 -2.75 -28.33 -9.22
CA PRO A 184 -2.93 -28.64 -7.82
C PRO A 184 -2.76 -27.44 -6.90
N ARG A 185 -1.76 -26.57 -7.18
CA ARG A 185 -1.53 -25.33 -6.40
C ARG A 185 -2.67 -24.34 -6.58
N ILE A 186 -3.14 -24.12 -7.81
CA ILE A 186 -4.32 -23.28 -8.08
C ILE A 186 -5.52 -23.78 -7.28
N LYS A 187 -5.86 -25.08 -7.37
CA LYS A 187 -6.98 -25.68 -6.64
C LYS A 187 -6.80 -25.59 -5.12
N ALA A 188 -5.58 -25.74 -4.62
CA ALA A 188 -5.30 -25.71 -3.19
C ALA A 188 -5.67 -24.37 -2.54
N VAL A 189 -5.51 -23.24 -3.20
CA VAL A 189 -5.86 -21.92 -2.64
C VAL A 189 -7.31 -21.50 -2.89
N ARG A 190 -8.10 -22.34 -3.60
CA ARG A 190 -9.55 -22.16 -3.86
C ARG A 190 -9.88 -20.76 -4.41
N PRO A 191 -9.29 -20.33 -5.53
CA PRO A 191 -9.60 -19.04 -6.12
C PRO A 191 -10.87 -19.15 -6.96
N TYR A 192 -11.54 -18.03 -7.24
CA TYR A 192 -12.64 -17.95 -8.19
C TYR A 192 -12.15 -17.72 -9.62
N TRP A 193 -10.94 -17.16 -9.77
CA TRP A 193 -10.31 -16.89 -11.05
C TRP A 193 -8.80 -17.00 -10.95
N ASN A 194 -8.17 -17.22 -12.11
CA ASN A 194 -6.72 -17.22 -12.24
C ASN A 194 -6.28 -16.64 -13.57
N TYR A 195 -5.03 -16.22 -13.64
CA TYR A 195 -4.33 -15.90 -14.86
C TYR A 195 -2.85 -16.35 -14.76
N SER A 196 -2.14 -16.31 -15.88
CA SER A 196 -0.78 -16.88 -16.00
C SER A 196 0.16 -16.02 -16.83
N TRP A 197 -0.12 -14.72 -16.96
CA TRP A 197 0.57 -13.80 -17.90
C TRP A 197 0.51 -14.25 -19.36
N ASP A 198 -0.31 -15.22 -19.68
CA ASP A 198 -0.50 -15.77 -21.01
C ASP A 198 -1.85 -15.37 -21.60
N ILE A 199 -1.89 -15.32 -22.93
CA ILE A 199 -3.12 -15.07 -23.69
C ILE A 199 -3.93 -16.36 -23.88
N GLN A 200 -3.29 -17.51 -23.78
CA GLN A 200 -3.87 -18.81 -24.09
C GLN A 200 -4.45 -19.49 -22.84
N ARG A 201 -5.76 -19.80 -22.90
CA ARG A 201 -6.38 -20.73 -21.96
C ARG A 201 -5.96 -22.15 -22.32
N ILE A 202 -5.45 -22.89 -21.36
CA ILE A 202 -5.07 -24.29 -21.54
C ILE A 202 -6.27 -25.25 -21.41
N GLU A 203 -6.11 -26.42 -21.96
CA GLU A 203 -7.14 -27.46 -21.96
C GLU A 203 -7.43 -27.99 -20.55
N GLN A 204 -6.40 -28.05 -19.69
CA GLN A 204 -6.45 -28.52 -18.31
C GLN A 204 -7.03 -27.49 -17.32
N GLN A 205 -7.40 -26.28 -17.76
CA GLN A 205 -7.98 -25.25 -16.89
C GLN A 205 -9.19 -25.81 -16.13
N PRO A 206 -9.20 -25.71 -14.78
CA PRO A 206 -10.34 -26.16 -13.99
C PRO A 206 -11.65 -25.48 -14.43
N ALA A 207 -12.73 -26.25 -14.56
CA ALA A 207 -13.98 -25.71 -15.08
C ALA A 207 -14.69 -24.75 -14.10
N ASP A 208 -14.41 -24.88 -12.82
CA ASP A 208 -14.96 -24.08 -11.72
C ASP A 208 -14.14 -22.82 -11.42
N ILE A 209 -13.01 -22.63 -12.10
CA ILE A 209 -12.13 -21.48 -11.91
C ILE A 209 -12.06 -20.69 -13.22
N THR A 210 -12.48 -19.43 -13.20
CA THR A 210 -12.45 -18.57 -14.40
C THR A 210 -11.02 -18.23 -14.80
N PHE A 211 -10.65 -18.49 -16.06
CA PHE A 211 -9.39 -18.04 -16.60
C PHE A 211 -9.53 -16.63 -17.20
N MET A 212 -8.64 -15.71 -16.83
CA MET A 212 -8.53 -14.39 -17.43
C MET A 212 -7.29 -14.33 -18.30
N PRO A 213 -7.38 -14.28 -19.63
CA PRO A 213 -6.22 -14.11 -20.47
C PRO A 213 -5.61 -12.72 -20.29
N MET A 214 -4.29 -12.63 -20.37
CA MET A 214 -3.56 -11.38 -20.38
C MET A 214 -2.93 -11.15 -21.74
N VAL A 215 -3.20 -10.00 -22.35
CA VAL A 215 -2.40 -9.50 -23.46
C VAL A 215 -1.17 -8.84 -22.87
N TRP A 216 -0.14 -9.64 -22.59
CA TRP A 216 1.06 -9.22 -21.86
C TRP A 216 1.76 -8.02 -22.51
N GLY A 217 1.82 -7.99 -23.84
CA GLY A 217 2.36 -6.90 -24.65
C GLY A 217 1.96 -7.04 -26.11
N ALA A 218 2.28 -6.05 -26.94
CA ALA A 218 2.02 -6.10 -28.36
C ALA A 218 3.19 -5.49 -29.16
N TRP A 219 3.62 -6.18 -30.21
CA TRP A 219 4.77 -5.80 -31.05
C TRP A 219 4.40 -5.77 -32.54
N GLY A 220 3.17 -5.46 -32.85
CA GLY A 220 2.64 -5.33 -34.20
C GLY A 220 1.14 -5.61 -34.27
N VAL A 221 0.45 -4.95 -35.22
CA VAL A 221 -0.99 -5.14 -35.42
C VAL A 221 -1.31 -6.56 -35.87
N ALA A 222 -0.62 -7.07 -36.88
CA ALA A 222 -0.90 -8.40 -37.43
C ALA A 222 -0.65 -9.52 -36.42
N PRO A 223 0.51 -9.60 -35.71
CA PRO A 223 0.73 -10.61 -34.68
C PRO A 223 -0.31 -10.54 -33.54
N LEU A 224 -0.67 -9.35 -33.08
CA LEU A 224 -1.68 -9.20 -32.06
C LEU A 224 -3.04 -9.71 -32.55
N GLN A 225 -3.45 -9.31 -33.74
CA GLN A 225 -4.74 -9.74 -34.32
C GLN A 225 -4.80 -11.27 -34.46
N GLU A 226 -3.71 -11.87 -34.91
CA GLU A 226 -3.61 -13.33 -35.01
C GLU A 226 -3.76 -14.01 -33.63
N SER A 227 -3.08 -13.49 -32.61
CA SER A 227 -3.17 -14.01 -31.25
C SER A 227 -4.58 -13.88 -30.68
N LEU A 228 -5.23 -12.73 -30.85
CA LEU A 228 -6.61 -12.51 -30.41
C LEU A 228 -7.59 -13.47 -31.11
N ASN A 229 -7.45 -13.64 -32.42
CA ASN A 229 -8.32 -14.52 -33.22
C ASN A 229 -8.13 -16.00 -32.87
N ASN A 230 -6.92 -16.42 -32.58
CA ASN A 230 -6.62 -17.83 -32.35
C ASN A 230 -6.86 -18.25 -30.89
N HIS A 231 -6.62 -17.38 -29.93
CA HIS A 231 -6.62 -17.77 -28.51
C HIS A 231 -7.77 -17.16 -27.69
N ILE A 232 -8.23 -15.95 -27.99
CA ILE A 232 -9.26 -15.27 -27.18
C ILE A 232 -10.65 -15.38 -27.80
N ALA A 233 -10.82 -14.95 -29.06
CA ALA A 233 -12.13 -14.87 -29.67
C ALA A 233 -12.91 -16.20 -29.68
N PRO A 234 -12.30 -17.36 -29.96
CA PRO A 234 -13.01 -18.64 -29.88
C PRO A 234 -13.46 -19.00 -28.46
N GLN A 235 -12.65 -18.62 -27.45
CA GLN A 235 -12.96 -18.90 -26.04
C GLN A 235 -14.05 -17.97 -25.50
N ILE A 236 -14.12 -16.73 -25.96
CA ILE A 236 -15.26 -15.83 -25.68
C ILE A 236 -16.55 -16.43 -26.27
N LYS A 237 -16.51 -16.86 -27.53
CA LYS A 237 -17.66 -17.47 -28.20
C LYS A 237 -18.17 -18.71 -27.49
N SER A 238 -17.28 -19.50 -26.87
CA SER A 238 -17.64 -20.69 -26.08
C SER A 238 -18.02 -20.36 -24.63
N GLY A 239 -17.93 -19.10 -24.19
CA GLY A 239 -18.23 -18.67 -22.82
C GLY A 239 -17.13 -18.97 -21.79
N ASN A 240 -15.97 -19.45 -22.23
CA ASN A 240 -14.85 -19.78 -21.35
C ASN A 240 -14.03 -18.55 -20.90
N ILE A 241 -14.05 -17.46 -21.69
CA ILE A 241 -13.42 -16.19 -21.37
C ILE A 241 -14.51 -15.12 -21.31
N ARG A 242 -14.51 -14.37 -20.22
CA ARG A 242 -15.49 -13.32 -19.96
C ARG A 242 -14.89 -11.94 -19.76
N GLN A 243 -13.60 -11.85 -19.44
CA GLN A 243 -12.83 -10.64 -19.27
C GLN A 243 -11.45 -10.81 -19.89
N VAL A 244 -10.77 -9.68 -20.20
CA VAL A 244 -9.39 -9.67 -20.72
C VAL A 244 -8.55 -8.67 -19.94
N LEU A 245 -7.35 -9.09 -19.52
CA LEU A 245 -6.36 -8.24 -18.89
C LEU A 245 -5.51 -7.53 -19.95
N GLY A 246 -5.25 -6.24 -19.75
CA GLY A 246 -4.39 -5.44 -20.60
C GLY A 246 -2.90 -5.71 -20.38
N PHE A 247 -2.06 -4.80 -20.87
CA PHE A 247 -0.61 -4.96 -20.92
C PHE A 247 0.03 -4.99 -19.53
N ASN A 248 1.06 -5.86 -19.39
CA ASN A 248 1.76 -6.10 -18.14
C ASN A 248 2.91 -5.11 -17.94
N GLU A 249 2.84 -4.31 -16.90
CA GLU A 249 3.87 -3.34 -16.49
C GLU A 249 4.56 -2.64 -17.68
N PRO A 250 3.79 -2.01 -18.57
CA PRO A 250 4.37 -1.42 -19.78
C PRO A 250 5.29 -0.23 -19.48
N ASP A 251 5.24 0.29 -18.25
CA ASP A 251 6.10 1.34 -17.70
C ASP A 251 7.48 0.81 -17.22
N LYS A 252 7.75 -0.50 -17.34
CA LYS A 252 9.04 -1.09 -16.95
C LYS A 252 9.81 -1.65 -18.15
N PRO A 253 11.11 -1.28 -18.30
CA PRO A 253 11.94 -1.77 -19.40
C PRO A 253 12.14 -3.28 -19.44
N GLU A 254 12.11 -3.93 -18.28
CA GLU A 254 12.25 -5.37 -18.12
C GLU A 254 10.94 -6.16 -18.27
N GLN A 255 9.82 -5.46 -18.46
CA GLN A 255 8.49 -6.02 -18.67
C GLN A 255 7.99 -5.75 -20.09
N ALA A 256 6.72 -5.45 -20.29
CA ALA A 256 6.20 -5.21 -21.65
C ALA A 256 6.89 -4.05 -22.38
N ASN A 257 7.45 -3.08 -21.65
CA ASN A 257 8.29 -2.01 -22.19
C ASN A 257 7.66 -1.33 -23.40
N MET A 258 6.44 -0.87 -23.26
CA MET A 258 5.66 -0.25 -24.34
C MET A 258 5.48 1.24 -24.09
N PRO A 259 5.75 2.12 -25.06
CA PRO A 259 5.27 3.50 -24.98
C PRO A 259 3.74 3.54 -24.85
N TYR A 260 3.19 4.44 -24.04
CA TYR A 260 1.74 4.55 -23.87
C TYR A 260 1.02 4.85 -25.21
N THR A 261 1.68 5.53 -26.13
CA THR A 261 1.17 5.82 -27.47
C THR A 261 0.98 4.55 -28.32
N GLU A 262 1.88 3.58 -28.18
CA GLU A 262 1.74 2.26 -28.82
C GLU A 262 0.64 1.44 -28.14
N ALA A 263 0.54 1.46 -26.83
CA ALA A 263 -0.57 0.83 -26.11
C ALA A 263 -1.92 1.36 -26.57
N LEU A 264 -2.06 2.68 -26.71
CA LEU A 264 -3.26 3.33 -27.25
C LEU A 264 -3.55 2.94 -28.71
N ARG A 265 -2.53 2.64 -29.51
CA ARG A 265 -2.71 2.20 -30.90
C ARG A 265 -3.33 0.81 -30.97
N TYR A 266 -2.99 -0.07 -30.04
CA TYR A 266 -3.50 -1.43 -29.99
C TYR A 266 -4.81 -1.57 -29.23
N TRP A 267 -5.17 -0.61 -28.38
CA TRP A 267 -6.33 -0.70 -27.50
C TRP A 267 -7.65 -1.00 -28.21
N PRO A 268 -7.98 -0.37 -29.36
CA PRO A 268 -9.21 -0.66 -30.12
C PRO A 268 -9.35 -2.13 -30.54
N MET A 269 -8.23 -2.86 -30.67
CA MET A 269 -8.26 -4.28 -31.02
C MET A 269 -8.76 -5.13 -29.84
N LEU A 270 -8.44 -4.70 -28.60
CA LEU A 270 -8.95 -5.34 -27.40
C LEU A 270 -10.43 -5.00 -27.21
N GLU A 271 -10.83 -3.76 -27.45
CA GLU A 271 -12.24 -3.33 -27.40
C GLU A 271 -13.13 -4.13 -28.36
N ALA A 272 -12.61 -4.49 -29.54
CA ALA A 272 -13.34 -5.29 -30.53
C ALA A 272 -13.67 -6.71 -30.05
N LEU A 273 -13.06 -7.19 -28.96
CA LEU A 273 -13.43 -8.47 -28.31
C LEU A 273 -14.81 -8.41 -27.65
N ASN A 274 -15.31 -7.22 -27.36
CA ASN A 274 -16.63 -6.96 -26.77
C ASN A 274 -16.91 -7.71 -25.44
N VAL A 275 -15.88 -7.82 -24.60
CA VAL A 275 -15.96 -8.27 -23.20
C VAL A 275 -15.33 -7.21 -22.30
N PRO A 276 -15.63 -7.19 -20.98
CA PRO A 276 -14.97 -6.30 -20.04
C PRO A 276 -13.45 -6.33 -20.13
N LEU A 277 -12.84 -5.14 -20.11
CA LEU A 277 -11.41 -4.92 -20.27
C LEU A 277 -10.81 -4.32 -19.01
N CYS A 278 -9.72 -4.92 -18.55
CA CYS A 278 -8.85 -4.34 -17.54
C CYS A 278 -7.79 -3.45 -18.21
N SER A 279 -7.57 -2.26 -17.67
CA SER A 279 -6.49 -1.38 -18.14
C SER A 279 -5.13 -2.09 -18.09
N PRO A 280 -4.09 -1.57 -18.73
CA PRO A 280 -2.73 -1.99 -18.41
C PRO A 280 -2.46 -1.85 -16.92
N ALA A 281 -1.76 -2.83 -16.32
CA ALA A 281 -1.33 -2.78 -14.93
C ALA A 281 0.11 -2.28 -14.87
N CYS A 282 0.28 -1.03 -14.45
CA CYS A 282 1.61 -0.41 -14.32
C CYS A 282 2.26 -0.77 -12.99
N ALA A 283 3.60 -0.89 -12.99
CA ALA A 283 4.37 -1.03 -11.75
C ALA A 283 4.27 0.24 -10.87
N ASN A 284 4.15 1.43 -11.50
CA ASN A 284 4.05 2.72 -10.83
C ASN A 284 2.82 3.52 -11.31
N PRO A 285 1.60 3.09 -11.00
CA PRO A 285 0.38 3.69 -11.57
C PRO A 285 0.12 5.14 -11.14
N LEU A 286 0.71 5.60 -10.02
CA LEU A 286 0.54 6.97 -9.50
C LEU A 286 1.79 7.84 -9.61
N SER A 287 2.80 7.46 -10.40
CA SER A 287 3.99 8.29 -10.57
C SER A 287 3.64 9.63 -11.22
N ASP A 288 4.12 10.72 -10.62
CA ASP A 288 4.04 12.07 -11.14
C ASP A 288 5.36 12.55 -11.77
N VAL A 289 6.41 11.74 -11.59
CA VAL A 289 7.74 12.05 -12.09
C VAL A 289 7.85 11.53 -13.51
N ASP A 290 7.97 12.43 -14.47
CA ASP A 290 8.35 12.09 -15.84
C ASP A 290 9.86 11.93 -15.91
N ASP A 291 10.34 10.72 -15.69
CA ASP A 291 11.72 10.31 -15.90
C ASP A 291 11.91 9.56 -17.24
N SER A 292 10.84 9.51 -18.03
CA SER A 292 10.78 8.76 -19.27
C SER A 292 11.18 9.61 -20.47
N THR A 293 12.33 9.36 -21.01
CA THR A 293 12.72 9.90 -22.31
C THR A 293 12.04 9.20 -23.48
N GLN A 294 11.31 8.10 -23.26
CA GLN A 294 10.71 7.25 -24.28
C GLN A 294 9.24 6.89 -24.05
N GLY A 295 8.58 7.47 -23.06
CA GLY A 295 7.16 7.22 -22.76
C GLY A 295 6.88 5.84 -22.12
N VAL A 296 7.89 5.17 -21.55
CA VAL A 296 7.77 3.86 -20.88
C VAL A 296 7.90 3.89 -19.38
N ARG A 297 8.07 5.07 -18.77
CA ARG A 297 8.21 5.27 -17.32
C ARG A 297 7.45 6.53 -16.87
N GLY A 298 7.58 6.86 -15.61
CA GLY A 298 7.11 8.11 -15.06
C GLY A 298 5.60 8.23 -15.09
N THR A 299 5.09 9.18 -15.81
CA THR A 299 3.66 9.47 -15.91
C THR A 299 2.85 8.51 -16.80
N TRP A 300 3.42 7.38 -17.20
CA TRP A 300 2.88 6.47 -18.21
C TRP A 300 1.37 6.21 -18.06
N MET A 301 0.93 5.78 -16.87
CA MET A 301 -0.47 5.42 -16.63
C MET A 301 -1.39 6.66 -16.73
N ARG A 302 -0.95 7.80 -16.21
CA ARG A 302 -1.72 9.06 -16.31
C ARG A 302 -1.87 9.53 -17.74
N ASP A 303 -0.80 9.47 -18.53
CA ASP A 303 -0.82 9.87 -19.94
C ASP A 303 -1.67 8.91 -20.77
N PHE A 304 -1.53 7.60 -20.55
CA PHE A 304 -2.36 6.58 -21.18
C PHE A 304 -3.84 6.84 -20.91
N MET A 305 -4.24 6.91 -19.64
CA MET A 305 -5.64 7.09 -19.23
C MET A 305 -6.22 8.41 -19.73
N LYS A 306 -5.46 9.51 -19.61
CA LYS A 306 -5.88 10.82 -20.13
C LYS A 306 -6.23 10.78 -21.61
N VAL A 307 -5.38 10.18 -22.44
CA VAL A 307 -5.63 10.10 -23.89
C VAL A 307 -6.71 9.07 -24.21
N ALA A 308 -6.76 7.96 -23.49
CA ALA A 308 -7.81 6.95 -23.64
C ALA A 308 -9.20 7.55 -23.37
N ASP A 309 -9.36 8.30 -22.27
CA ASP A 309 -10.60 9.00 -21.93
C ASP A 309 -10.99 10.04 -22.99
N GLN A 310 -10.03 10.81 -23.49
CA GLN A 310 -10.26 11.77 -24.59
C GLN A 310 -10.74 11.11 -25.89
N ARG A 311 -10.33 9.86 -26.14
CA ARG A 311 -10.72 9.06 -27.31
C ARG A 311 -11.98 8.24 -27.08
N GLY A 312 -12.54 8.25 -25.86
CA GLY A 312 -13.68 7.42 -25.47
C GLY A 312 -13.37 5.92 -25.45
N TYR A 313 -12.12 5.54 -25.20
CA TYR A 313 -11.74 4.14 -25.09
C TYR A 313 -12.29 3.53 -23.79
N ARG A 314 -12.85 2.33 -23.92
CA ARG A 314 -13.48 1.63 -22.82
C ARG A 314 -12.42 0.90 -21.96
N MET A 315 -12.44 1.16 -20.67
CA MET A 315 -11.73 0.42 -19.63
C MET A 315 -12.69 0.17 -18.48
N ASP A 316 -13.04 -1.06 -18.26
CA ASP A 316 -14.06 -1.45 -17.28
C ASP A 316 -13.46 -1.65 -15.89
N TYR A 317 -12.16 -1.99 -15.82
CA TYR A 317 -11.40 -2.09 -14.58
C TYR A 317 -10.07 -1.35 -14.71
N ILE A 318 -9.57 -0.87 -13.58
CA ILE A 318 -8.18 -0.42 -13.46
C ILE A 318 -7.33 -1.56 -12.93
N GLY A 319 -6.38 -2.03 -13.73
CA GLY A 319 -5.38 -3.04 -13.37
C GLY A 319 -4.37 -2.48 -12.38
N VAL A 320 -4.11 -3.22 -11.30
CA VAL A 320 -3.19 -2.78 -10.25
C VAL A 320 -2.17 -3.85 -9.94
N HIS A 321 -0.89 -3.45 -9.93
CA HIS A 321 0.20 -4.18 -9.28
C HIS A 321 0.65 -3.42 -8.04
N TRP A 322 0.91 -4.15 -6.95
CA TRP A 322 1.40 -3.57 -5.72
C TRP A 322 2.35 -4.52 -4.99
N TYR A 323 3.56 -4.05 -4.75
CA TYR A 323 4.56 -4.71 -3.93
C TYR A 323 5.10 -3.73 -2.92
N GLY A 324 5.06 -4.07 -1.64
CA GLY A 324 5.46 -3.13 -0.60
C GLY A 324 5.74 -3.78 0.75
N GLY A 325 5.97 -2.93 1.76
CA GLY A 325 6.19 -3.35 3.13
C GLY A 325 4.89 -3.75 3.87
N PRO A 326 4.99 -4.24 5.11
CA PRO A 326 3.89 -4.83 5.87
C PRO A 326 2.97 -3.78 6.53
N SER A 327 2.54 -2.77 5.77
CA SER A 327 1.62 -1.72 6.23
C SER A 327 0.25 -1.84 5.56
N PRO A 328 -0.77 -2.39 6.24
CA PRO A 328 -2.13 -2.45 5.72
C PRO A 328 -2.73 -1.08 5.38
N SER A 329 -2.45 -0.06 6.19
CA SER A 329 -2.94 1.29 5.95
C SER A 329 -2.35 1.92 4.68
N ALA A 330 -1.06 1.74 4.44
CA ALA A 330 -0.41 2.21 3.21
C ALA A 330 -0.99 1.51 1.97
N PHE A 331 -1.22 0.20 2.04
CA PHE A 331 -1.88 -0.54 0.97
C PHE A 331 -3.30 0.01 0.69
N LYS A 332 -4.14 0.11 1.73
CA LYS A 332 -5.52 0.59 1.60
C LYS A 332 -5.56 2.00 1.01
N GLN A 333 -4.72 2.91 1.53
CA GLN A 333 -4.65 4.27 1.01
C GLN A 333 -4.20 4.29 -0.46
N ARG A 334 -3.21 3.48 -0.82
CA ARG A 334 -2.75 3.37 -2.22
C ARG A 334 -3.85 2.92 -3.16
N MET A 335 -4.67 1.94 -2.76
CA MET A 335 -5.81 1.49 -3.57
C MET A 335 -6.85 2.60 -3.74
N ILE A 336 -7.16 3.34 -2.68
CA ILE A 336 -8.07 4.49 -2.73
C ILE A 336 -7.55 5.58 -3.67
N ASP A 337 -6.26 5.90 -3.57
CA ASP A 337 -5.64 6.92 -4.41
C ASP A 337 -5.70 6.54 -5.89
N ILE A 338 -5.45 5.26 -6.23
CA ILE A 338 -5.58 4.75 -7.60
C ILE A 338 -7.04 4.85 -8.08
N TYR A 339 -8.00 4.37 -7.28
CA TYR A 339 -9.42 4.42 -7.60
C TYR A 339 -9.87 5.85 -7.94
N LYS A 340 -9.57 6.80 -7.05
CA LYS A 340 -9.92 8.22 -7.24
C LYS A 340 -9.21 8.87 -8.42
N THR A 341 -7.94 8.51 -8.65
CA THR A 341 -7.14 9.12 -9.73
C THR A 341 -7.67 8.75 -11.11
N TYR A 342 -8.19 7.53 -11.27
CA TYR A 342 -8.58 7.00 -12.58
C TYR A 342 -10.10 6.90 -12.78
N GLY A 343 -10.82 7.89 -12.22
CA GLY A 343 -12.25 8.12 -12.53
C GLY A 343 -13.18 7.14 -11.83
N GLU A 344 -12.78 6.67 -10.63
CA GLU A 344 -13.61 5.82 -9.77
C GLU A 344 -14.07 4.51 -10.47
N ARG A 345 -13.23 3.99 -11.37
CA ARG A 345 -13.43 2.70 -12.00
C ARG A 345 -13.02 1.57 -11.06
N PRO A 346 -13.75 0.43 -11.08
CA PRO A 346 -13.44 -0.71 -10.22
C PRO A 346 -11.99 -1.17 -10.36
N LEU A 347 -11.34 -1.49 -9.24
CA LEU A 347 -10.00 -2.01 -9.26
C LEU A 347 -9.99 -3.52 -9.44
N LEU A 348 -9.12 -4.01 -10.32
CA LEU A 348 -8.72 -5.40 -10.41
C LEU A 348 -7.24 -5.50 -10.05
N ILE A 349 -6.96 -5.94 -8.81
CA ILE A 349 -5.61 -6.02 -8.27
C ILE A 349 -5.01 -7.34 -8.74
N THR A 350 -4.38 -7.32 -9.90
CA THR A 350 -3.89 -8.54 -10.57
C THR A 350 -2.62 -9.09 -9.92
N GLU A 351 -1.83 -8.25 -9.26
CA GLU A 351 -0.68 -8.68 -8.46
C GLU A 351 -0.56 -7.87 -7.19
N PHE A 352 -0.43 -8.55 -6.05
CA PHE A 352 0.02 -7.90 -4.82
C PHE A 352 0.69 -8.90 -3.89
N ALA A 353 1.73 -8.44 -3.21
CA ALA A 353 2.43 -9.18 -2.16
C ALA A 353 3.29 -8.24 -1.32
N LEU A 354 3.79 -8.73 -0.19
CA LEU A 354 4.88 -8.07 0.54
C LEU A 354 6.21 -8.49 -0.09
N ALA A 355 7.08 -7.51 -0.37
CA ALA A 355 8.40 -7.75 -0.94
C ALA A 355 9.44 -6.76 -0.40
N ASP A 356 10.61 -7.28 -0.05
CA ASP A 356 11.81 -6.51 0.28
C ASP A 356 12.79 -6.57 -0.90
N TRP A 357 12.69 -5.59 -1.81
CA TRP A 357 13.56 -5.50 -2.98
C TRP A 357 15.04 -5.24 -2.64
N GLY A 358 15.35 -4.90 -1.39
CA GLY A 358 16.72 -4.73 -0.91
C GLY A 358 17.39 -6.04 -0.49
N ALA A 359 16.62 -7.07 -0.19
CA ALA A 359 17.13 -8.36 0.25
C ALA A 359 17.94 -9.07 -0.86
N LYS A 360 19.07 -9.65 -0.50
CA LYS A 360 19.94 -10.40 -1.43
C LYS A 360 19.83 -11.90 -1.23
N THR A 361 19.35 -12.32 -0.07
CA THR A 361 19.12 -13.72 0.29
C THR A 361 17.87 -13.79 1.17
N PRO A 362 17.15 -14.91 1.23
CA PRO A 362 15.93 -15.04 2.05
C PRO A 362 16.15 -14.71 3.54
N ASP A 363 17.32 -15.05 4.11
CA ASP A 363 17.67 -14.78 5.51
C ASP A 363 17.95 -13.28 5.79
N LYS A 364 18.09 -12.45 4.76
CA LYS A 364 18.27 -10.99 4.86
C LYS A 364 17.00 -10.21 4.55
N ASN A 365 15.91 -10.90 4.27
CA ASN A 365 14.63 -10.25 4.07
C ASN A 365 14.14 -9.63 5.39
N SER A 366 13.83 -8.34 5.37
CA SER A 366 13.35 -7.61 6.55
C SER A 366 11.88 -7.90 6.90
N ILE A 367 11.14 -8.53 5.98
CA ILE A 367 9.75 -8.95 6.15
C ILE A 367 9.76 -10.39 6.69
N THR A 368 8.88 -10.68 7.63
CA THR A 368 8.70 -12.01 8.18
C THR A 368 7.39 -12.65 7.69
N GLN A 369 7.28 -13.97 7.78
CA GLN A 369 6.02 -14.67 7.49
C GLN A 369 4.88 -14.19 8.41
N GLN A 370 5.18 -13.81 9.65
CA GLN A 370 4.21 -13.25 10.58
C GLN A 370 3.69 -11.89 10.11
N ASP A 371 4.56 -11.06 9.52
CA ASP A 371 4.16 -9.78 8.92
C ASP A 371 3.20 -10.01 7.75
N VAL A 372 3.50 -10.97 6.88
CA VAL A 372 2.64 -11.35 5.75
C VAL A 372 1.27 -11.82 6.26
N LEU A 373 1.24 -12.71 7.23
CA LEU A 373 -0.01 -13.23 7.79
C LEU A 373 -0.84 -12.12 8.45
N SER A 374 -0.18 -11.24 9.20
CA SER A 374 -0.83 -10.06 9.81
C SER A 374 -1.39 -9.11 8.74
N PHE A 375 -0.62 -8.84 7.70
CA PHE A 375 -1.06 -8.03 6.58
C PHE A 375 -2.29 -8.63 5.88
N MET A 376 -2.24 -9.92 5.53
CA MET A 376 -3.38 -10.62 4.89
C MET A 376 -4.63 -10.57 5.75
N LYS A 377 -4.54 -10.83 7.06
CA LYS A 377 -5.68 -10.77 8.00
C LYS A 377 -6.35 -9.39 8.04
N ASN A 378 -5.59 -8.34 7.75
CA ASN A 378 -6.10 -6.97 7.73
C ASN A 378 -6.64 -6.53 6.36
N VAL A 379 -6.03 -6.98 5.25
CA VAL A 379 -6.38 -6.44 3.93
C VAL A 379 -7.36 -7.32 3.16
N LEU A 380 -7.31 -8.65 3.30
CA LEU A 380 -8.21 -9.52 2.54
C LEU A 380 -9.69 -9.31 2.93
N PRO A 381 -10.08 -9.36 4.23
CA PRO A 381 -11.46 -9.07 4.61
C PRO A 381 -11.89 -7.65 4.24
N TRP A 382 -10.97 -6.69 4.31
CA TRP A 382 -11.28 -5.33 3.87
C TRP A 382 -11.59 -5.27 2.37
N MET A 383 -10.79 -5.92 1.52
CA MET A 383 -11.05 -5.96 0.07
C MET A 383 -12.37 -6.66 -0.27
N GLU A 384 -12.72 -7.73 0.46
CA GLU A 384 -14.02 -8.41 0.26
C GLU A 384 -15.21 -7.47 0.48
N ARG A 385 -15.12 -6.55 1.45
CA ARG A 385 -16.17 -5.58 1.77
C ARG A 385 -16.24 -4.36 0.85
N GLN A 386 -15.21 -4.09 0.02
CA GLN A 386 -15.21 -2.89 -0.83
C GLN A 386 -15.92 -3.14 -2.17
N ASN A 387 -17.03 -2.48 -2.45
CA ASN A 387 -17.75 -2.63 -3.72
C ASN A 387 -16.92 -2.21 -4.95
N TRP A 388 -15.98 -1.27 -4.77
CA TRP A 388 -15.11 -0.77 -5.83
C TRP A 388 -13.85 -1.63 -6.09
N ILE A 389 -13.64 -2.72 -5.36
CA ILE A 389 -12.62 -3.73 -5.65
C ILE A 389 -13.34 -4.93 -6.28
N ALA A 390 -13.15 -5.11 -7.58
CA ALA A 390 -13.76 -6.19 -8.36
C ALA A 390 -13.08 -7.54 -8.10
N GLY A 391 -11.76 -7.52 -7.90
CA GLY A 391 -11.01 -8.75 -7.63
C GLY A 391 -9.56 -8.47 -7.25
N TYR A 392 -8.90 -9.49 -6.70
CA TYR A 392 -7.51 -9.43 -6.28
C TYR A 392 -6.83 -10.79 -6.42
N ALA A 393 -5.54 -10.81 -6.80
CA ALA A 393 -4.73 -12.01 -6.91
C ALA A 393 -3.40 -11.84 -6.16
N TRP A 394 -3.16 -12.69 -5.16
CA TRP A 394 -1.89 -12.72 -4.45
C TRP A 394 -0.80 -13.26 -5.38
N PHE A 395 0.34 -12.57 -5.41
CA PHE A 395 1.54 -13.04 -6.08
C PHE A 395 2.31 -13.96 -5.13
N SER A 396 2.29 -15.25 -5.41
CA SER A 396 3.04 -16.22 -4.62
C SER A 396 4.49 -16.30 -5.11
N PHE A 397 5.39 -15.66 -4.37
CA PHE A 397 6.82 -15.88 -4.57
C PHE A 397 7.19 -17.35 -4.31
N GLU A 398 8.31 -17.80 -4.85
CA GLU A 398 8.91 -19.06 -4.44
C GLU A 398 9.49 -18.94 -3.02
N ILE A 399 9.52 -20.06 -2.29
CA ILE A 399 9.95 -20.06 -0.87
C ILE A 399 11.42 -19.69 -0.68
N ASP A 400 12.23 -19.82 -1.72
CA ASP A 400 13.65 -19.47 -1.76
C ASP A 400 13.96 -18.13 -2.45
N ASP A 401 12.93 -17.38 -2.87
CA ASP A 401 13.10 -16.06 -3.46
C ASP A 401 13.63 -15.06 -2.42
N PRO A 402 14.74 -14.34 -2.69
CA PRO A 402 15.31 -13.43 -1.72
C PRO A 402 14.39 -12.26 -1.36
N ASN A 403 13.58 -11.80 -2.29
CA ASN A 403 12.76 -10.59 -2.11
C ASN A 403 11.38 -10.88 -1.53
N GLY A 404 10.82 -12.07 -1.83
CA GLY A 404 9.43 -12.36 -1.51
C GLY A 404 9.19 -13.69 -0.81
N SER A 405 10.21 -14.45 -0.40
CA SER A 405 10.03 -15.75 0.26
C SER A 405 9.03 -15.76 1.43
N PRO A 406 8.91 -14.72 2.28
CA PRO A 406 7.87 -14.68 3.32
C PRO A 406 6.45 -14.66 2.76
N SER A 407 6.26 -14.17 1.54
CA SER A 407 4.97 -14.10 0.83
C SER A 407 4.61 -15.36 0.06
N ALA A 408 5.45 -16.40 0.12
CA ALA A 408 5.19 -17.69 -0.51
C ALA A 408 3.93 -18.34 0.08
N LEU A 409 3.01 -18.77 -0.78
CA LEU A 409 1.84 -19.55 -0.36
C LEU A 409 2.14 -21.03 -0.21
N PHE A 410 3.24 -21.50 -0.80
CA PHE A 410 3.66 -22.89 -0.82
C PHE A 410 5.09 -23.04 -0.31
N ASP A 411 5.35 -24.13 0.41
CA ASP A 411 6.70 -24.56 0.76
C ASP A 411 7.41 -25.28 -0.40
N GLY A 412 8.65 -25.71 -0.19
CA GLY A 412 9.44 -26.41 -1.22
C GLY A 412 8.85 -27.77 -1.64
N ASP A 413 8.00 -28.36 -0.84
CA ASP A 413 7.31 -29.63 -1.12
C ASP A 413 5.91 -29.42 -1.76
N GLY A 414 5.50 -28.15 -1.97
CA GLY A 414 4.22 -27.79 -2.55
C GLY A 414 3.04 -27.79 -1.57
N ASN A 415 3.30 -27.88 -0.26
CA ASN A 415 2.26 -27.74 0.76
C ASN A 415 2.00 -26.26 1.07
N LEU A 416 0.77 -25.95 1.50
CA LEU A 416 0.42 -24.58 1.89
C LEU A 416 1.22 -24.14 3.12
N THR A 417 1.83 -22.95 3.05
CA THR A 417 2.39 -22.23 4.20
C THR A 417 1.27 -21.75 5.13
N ALA A 418 1.61 -21.09 6.24
CA ALA A 418 0.61 -20.44 7.09
C ALA A 418 -0.17 -19.37 6.33
N SER A 419 0.52 -18.55 5.52
CA SER A 419 -0.11 -17.55 4.64
C SER A 419 -0.96 -18.21 3.56
N GLY A 420 -0.50 -19.33 2.99
CA GLY A 420 -1.25 -20.11 2.02
C GLY A 420 -2.56 -20.67 2.58
N ARG A 421 -2.54 -21.23 3.80
CA ARG A 421 -3.74 -21.71 4.49
C ARG A 421 -4.71 -20.58 4.80
N PHE A 422 -4.20 -19.43 5.24
CA PHE A 422 -5.06 -18.28 5.46
C PHE A 422 -5.68 -17.78 4.16
N TYR A 423 -4.89 -17.66 3.08
CA TYR A 423 -5.41 -17.27 1.77
C TYR A 423 -6.47 -18.24 1.25
N GLN A 424 -6.26 -19.55 1.43
CA GLN A 424 -7.24 -20.59 1.11
C GLN A 424 -8.57 -20.38 1.85
N SER A 425 -8.54 -20.00 3.14
CA SER A 425 -9.75 -19.88 3.99
C SER A 425 -10.63 -18.68 3.66
N VAL A 426 -10.10 -17.63 3.00
CA VAL A 426 -10.90 -16.45 2.62
C VAL A 426 -11.92 -16.83 1.55
N THR A 427 -13.20 -16.54 1.78
CA THR A 427 -14.31 -16.77 0.86
C THR A 427 -15.22 -15.55 0.79
N ASN A 428 -16.05 -15.46 -0.25
CA ASN A 428 -17.06 -14.40 -0.37
C ASN A 428 -18.17 -14.50 0.68
N GLU A 429 -18.35 -15.67 1.29
CA GLU A 429 -19.47 -15.98 2.20
C GLU A 429 -19.18 -15.54 3.64
N ASP A 430 -17.92 -15.21 3.95
CA ASP A 430 -17.49 -14.77 5.27
C ASP A 430 -16.64 -13.51 5.20
N PRO A 431 -17.25 -12.34 4.90
CA PRO A 431 -16.55 -11.08 4.84
C PRO A 431 -16.01 -10.63 6.20
N ASP A 432 -16.52 -11.15 7.30
CA ASP A 432 -16.09 -10.80 8.66
C ASP A 432 -14.99 -11.73 9.20
N GLY A 433 -14.70 -12.83 8.48
CA GLY A 433 -13.69 -13.82 8.80
C GLY A 433 -13.87 -14.35 10.22
N ASP A 434 -14.71 -15.35 10.41
CA ASP A 434 -14.86 -15.97 11.73
C ASP A 434 -13.48 -16.41 12.25
N GLN A 435 -12.97 -15.68 13.25
CA GLN A 435 -11.69 -15.96 13.89
C GLN A 435 -11.69 -17.29 14.68
N SER A 436 -12.79 -18.04 14.63
CA SER A 436 -12.97 -19.32 15.32
C SER A 436 -12.34 -20.53 14.61
N ILE A 437 -11.76 -20.37 13.41
CA ILE A 437 -10.99 -21.45 12.79
C ILE A 437 -9.67 -21.57 13.56
N ALA A 438 -9.69 -22.44 14.54
CA ALA A 438 -8.58 -22.82 15.41
C ALA A 438 -7.33 -23.20 14.60
N LEU A 439 -6.21 -22.74 15.08
CA LEU A 439 -4.84 -23.10 14.73
C LEU A 439 -4.62 -24.63 14.72
#